data_1c27e8efc6757e8e952c24d9a6e8061e
#
_entry.id   1c27e8efc6757e8e952c24d9a6e8061e
#
_cell.length_a   1.000
_cell.length_b   1.000
_cell.length_c   1.000
_cell.angle_alpha   90.00
_cell.angle_beta   90.00
_cell.angle_gamma   90.00
#
_symmetry.space_group_name_H-M   'P 1'
#
loop_
_entity.id
_entity.type
_entity.pdbx_description
1 polymer ?
#
loop_
_entity_poly.entity_id
_entity_poly.type
_entity_poly.pdbx_seq_one_letter_code
_entity_poly.pdbx_strand_id
1 'polypeptide(L)'
;VTSIRKALNGRVPLIGFSGSPWTLACYMVEGQGSDDYRLVKSMLYSRPDLMHTMLQVNADAVATYLNAQIDAGAQAVMIFDSWGGVLADGAFQEFSLAYTARVLAQLKRTGVDGTDVPRLVFTKGGGLWLDDMARLDCEVLGLDWTVNLGRARAQVGGVAGGPGKALQGNIDPNVLFAPPAAIEREVQRTMDSFGPRHTDRSTVGPTPIFN
;
A
#
# COMPACT_ATOMS: atom_id res chain seq x y z
N VAL A 1 -12.70 -3.48 -15.05
CA VAL A 1 -12.70 -2.11 -14.50
C VAL A 1 -13.85 -1.32 -15.13
N THR A 2 -13.88 -1.12 -16.45
CA THR A 2 -14.89 -0.28 -17.15
C THR A 2 -16.34 -0.67 -16.83
N SER A 3 -16.69 -1.97 -16.84
CA SER A 3 -18.04 -2.45 -16.52
C SER A 3 -18.42 -2.13 -15.07
N ILE A 4 -17.51 -2.34 -14.13
CA ILE A 4 -17.71 -2.03 -12.71
C ILE A 4 -17.88 -0.53 -12.52
N ARG A 5 -17.02 0.29 -13.14
CA ARG A 5 -17.10 1.75 -13.09
C ARG A 5 -18.47 2.27 -13.55
N LYS A 6 -18.99 1.71 -14.65
CA LYS A 6 -20.34 2.02 -15.14
C LYS A 6 -21.45 1.61 -14.16
N ALA A 7 -21.36 0.39 -13.61
CA ALA A 7 -22.36 -0.12 -12.66
C ALA A 7 -22.40 0.66 -11.35
N LEU A 8 -21.26 1.17 -10.88
CA LEU A 8 -21.17 2.03 -9.69
C LEU A 8 -21.85 3.39 -9.90
N ASN A 9 -21.91 3.87 -11.13
CA ASN A 9 -22.59 5.12 -11.51
C ASN A 9 -22.25 6.32 -10.60
N GLY A 10 -20.98 6.47 -10.24
CA GLY A 10 -20.48 7.57 -9.41
C GLY A 10 -20.81 7.49 -7.90
N ARG A 11 -21.53 6.44 -7.45
CA ARG A 11 -21.93 6.31 -6.03
C ARG A 11 -20.77 6.16 -5.07
N VAL A 12 -19.71 5.47 -5.51
CA VAL A 12 -18.45 5.30 -4.76
C VAL A 12 -17.27 5.30 -5.74
N PRO A 13 -16.07 5.70 -5.30
CA PRO A 13 -14.88 5.60 -6.13
C PRO A 13 -14.49 4.14 -6.36
N LEU A 14 -13.85 3.89 -7.51
CA LEU A 14 -13.30 2.58 -7.86
C LEU A 14 -11.79 2.61 -7.67
N ILE A 15 -11.28 1.74 -6.80
CA ILE A 15 -9.86 1.54 -6.57
C ILE A 15 -9.38 0.35 -7.40
N GLY A 16 -8.43 0.58 -8.30
CA GLY A 16 -7.68 -0.47 -8.97
C GLY A 16 -6.56 -0.99 -8.07
N PHE A 17 -6.08 -2.22 -8.29
CA PHE A 17 -4.99 -2.73 -7.48
C PHE A 17 -4.14 -3.79 -8.17
N SER A 18 -2.94 -4.02 -7.60
CA SER A 18 -2.04 -5.13 -7.94
C SER A 18 -1.25 -5.55 -6.70
N GLY A 19 -0.74 -6.77 -6.70
CA GLY A 19 0.35 -7.14 -5.79
C GLY A 19 1.62 -6.34 -6.10
N SER A 20 2.48 -6.14 -5.09
CA SER A 20 3.82 -5.57 -5.29
C SER A 20 4.70 -6.52 -6.11
N PRO A 21 5.77 -6.02 -6.75
CA PRO A 21 6.73 -6.88 -7.44
C PRO A 21 7.28 -8.02 -6.56
N TRP A 22 7.56 -7.72 -5.28
CA TRP A 22 8.02 -8.69 -4.29
C TRP A 22 6.93 -9.74 -3.96
N THR A 23 5.72 -9.29 -3.66
CA THR A 23 4.60 -10.20 -3.35
C THR A 23 4.32 -11.15 -4.53
N LEU A 24 4.39 -10.66 -5.77
CA LEU A 24 4.25 -11.51 -6.95
C LEU A 24 5.41 -12.51 -7.06
N ALA A 25 6.66 -12.09 -6.81
CA ALA A 25 7.82 -12.97 -6.80
C ALA A 25 7.68 -14.08 -5.74
N CYS A 26 7.15 -13.76 -4.55
CA CYS A 26 6.84 -14.77 -3.54
C CYS A 26 5.93 -15.88 -4.09
N TYR A 27 4.82 -15.52 -4.71
CA TYR A 27 3.90 -16.52 -5.29
C TYR A 27 4.51 -17.27 -6.48
N MET A 28 5.32 -16.61 -7.30
CA MET A 28 5.99 -17.25 -8.45
C MET A 28 6.99 -18.31 -7.99
N VAL A 29 7.75 -18.07 -6.92
CA VAL A 29 8.80 -18.98 -6.44
C VAL A 29 8.25 -20.05 -5.51
N GLU A 30 7.35 -19.69 -4.58
CA GLU A 30 6.76 -20.64 -3.63
C GLU A 30 5.62 -21.45 -4.26
N GLY A 31 4.99 -20.98 -5.34
CA GLY A 31 3.86 -21.62 -6.02
C GLY A 31 2.53 -21.46 -5.29
N GLN A 32 2.55 -21.06 -4.02
CA GLN A 32 1.38 -20.84 -3.15
C GLN A 32 1.78 -19.92 -1.98
N GLY A 33 0.86 -19.68 -1.04
CA GLY A 33 1.20 -19.06 0.23
C GLY A 33 2.15 -19.97 1.03
N SER A 34 3.07 -19.39 1.78
CA SER A 34 4.05 -20.09 2.60
C SER A 34 4.10 -19.48 3.99
N ASP A 35 4.40 -20.28 5.01
CA ASP A 35 4.51 -19.79 6.39
C ASP A 35 5.86 -19.08 6.63
N ASP A 36 6.92 -19.53 5.98
CA ASP A 36 8.29 -19.05 6.20
C ASP A 36 8.95 -18.41 4.96
N TYR A 37 8.36 -18.57 3.77
CA TYR A 37 8.90 -18.06 2.50
C TYR A 37 10.35 -18.49 2.24
N ARG A 38 10.69 -19.73 2.61
CA ARG A 38 12.06 -20.22 2.60
C ARG A 38 12.68 -20.25 1.21
N LEU A 39 11.95 -20.66 0.19
CA LEU A 39 12.48 -20.77 -1.17
C LEU A 39 12.85 -19.40 -1.72
N VAL A 40 11.89 -18.47 -1.70
CA VAL A 40 12.11 -17.11 -2.22
C VAL A 40 13.15 -16.35 -1.40
N LYS A 41 13.15 -16.50 -0.07
CA LYS A 41 14.16 -15.86 0.80
C LYS A 41 15.55 -16.46 0.60
N SER A 42 15.66 -17.78 0.41
CA SER A 42 16.96 -18.39 0.06
C SER A 42 17.49 -17.88 -1.27
N MET A 43 16.60 -17.61 -2.24
CA MET A 43 16.98 -17.07 -3.53
C MET A 43 17.54 -15.64 -3.43
N LEU A 44 17.08 -14.80 -2.50
CA LEU A 44 17.65 -13.47 -2.27
C LEU A 44 19.16 -13.51 -2.02
N TYR A 45 19.61 -14.52 -1.27
CA TYR A 45 21.01 -14.65 -0.86
C TYR A 45 21.84 -15.49 -1.83
N SER A 46 21.24 -16.51 -2.45
CA SER A 46 21.98 -17.43 -3.32
C SER A 46 22.02 -16.99 -4.78
N ARG A 47 20.99 -16.29 -5.26
CA ARG A 47 20.86 -15.82 -6.65
C ARG A 47 20.19 -14.44 -6.70
N PRO A 48 20.78 -13.41 -6.08
CA PRO A 48 20.22 -12.04 -6.11
C PRO A 48 20.08 -11.53 -7.54
N ASP A 49 20.95 -11.89 -8.45
CA ASP A 49 20.89 -11.58 -9.87
C ASP A 49 19.57 -11.99 -10.54
N LEU A 50 19.13 -13.23 -10.27
CA LEU A 50 17.86 -13.72 -10.80
C LEU A 50 16.66 -13.06 -10.09
N MET A 51 16.77 -12.81 -8.79
CA MET A 51 15.71 -12.11 -8.05
C MET A 51 15.53 -10.70 -8.61
N HIS A 52 16.60 -9.93 -8.80
CA HIS A 52 16.53 -8.60 -9.41
C HIS A 52 15.91 -8.63 -10.81
N THR A 53 16.26 -9.64 -11.63
CA THR A 53 15.67 -9.81 -12.96
C THR A 53 14.15 -10.04 -12.86
N MET A 54 13.71 -10.93 -11.98
CA MET A 54 12.29 -11.23 -11.75
C MET A 54 11.53 -9.98 -11.26
N LEU A 55 12.07 -9.30 -10.25
CA LEU A 55 11.45 -8.10 -9.67
C LEU A 55 11.37 -6.96 -10.69
N GLN A 56 12.36 -6.83 -11.57
CA GLN A 56 12.35 -5.88 -12.67
C GLN A 56 11.18 -6.14 -13.63
N VAL A 57 11.03 -7.39 -14.09
CA VAL A 57 9.93 -7.80 -14.99
C VAL A 57 8.59 -7.59 -14.31
N ASN A 58 8.47 -7.98 -13.04
CA ASN A 58 7.25 -7.78 -12.27
C ASN A 58 6.91 -6.29 -12.11
N ALA A 59 7.91 -5.43 -11.86
CA ALA A 59 7.67 -4.00 -11.72
C ALA A 59 7.12 -3.38 -13.01
N ASP A 60 7.68 -3.74 -14.15
CA ASP A 60 7.24 -3.24 -15.45
C ASP A 60 5.83 -3.79 -15.81
N ALA A 61 5.55 -5.05 -15.48
CA ALA A 61 4.23 -5.66 -15.66
C ALA A 61 3.17 -5.01 -14.76
N VAL A 62 3.48 -4.80 -13.48
CA VAL A 62 2.58 -4.14 -12.51
C VAL A 62 2.27 -2.71 -12.94
N ALA A 63 3.28 -1.95 -13.37
CA ALA A 63 3.08 -0.58 -13.87
C ALA A 63 2.17 -0.56 -15.10
N THR A 64 2.40 -1.45 -16.06
CA THR A 64 1.56 -1.60 -17.25
C THR A 64 0.11 -1.95 -16.87
N TYR A 65 -0.07 -2.91 -15.96
CA TYR A 65 -1.39 -3.36 -15.50
C TYR A 65 -2.16 -2.28 -14.75
N LEU A 66 -1.51 -1.54 -13.84
CA LEU A 66 -2.14 -0.46 -13.10
C LEU A 66 -2.49 0.73 -14.02
N ASN A 67 -1.63 1.07 -14.97
CA ASN A 67 -1.91 2.09 -15.97
C ASN A 67 -3.12 1.72 -16.84
N ALA A 68 -3.24 0.45 -17.24
CA ALA A 68 -4.43 -0.04 -17.96
C ALA A 68 -5.71 0.05 -17.11
N GLN A 69 -5.62 -0.12 -15.78
CA GLN A 69 -6.76 0.08 -14.88
C GLN A 69 -7.14 1.57 -14.78
N ILE A 70 -6.17 2.48 -14.74
CA ILE A 70 -6.41 3.93 -14.79
C ILE A 70 -7.10 4.30 -16.10
N ASP A 71 -6.61 3.82 -17.23
CA ASP A 71 -7.21 4.07 -18.55
C ASP A 71 -8.63 3.48 -18.66
N ALA A 72 -8.93 2.42 -17.93
CA ALA A 72 -10.26 1.82 -17.84
C ALA A 72 -11.19 2.50 -16.83
N GLY A 73 -10.73 3.57 -16.14
CA GLY A 73 -11.53 4.42 -15.25
C GLY A 73 -11.38 4.13 -13.76
N ALA A 74 -10.30 3.48 -13.32
CA ALA A 74 -9.95 3.44 -11.89
C ALA A 74 -9.63 4.86 -11.41
N GLN A 75 -10.14 5.23 -10.23
CA GLN A 75 -10.04 6.58 -9.66
C GLN A 75 -8.96 6.68 -8.59
N ALA A 76 -8.42 5.58 -8.17
CA ALA A 76 -7.23 5.43 -7.36
C ALA A 76 -6.59 4.08 -7.68
N VAL A 77 -5.31 3.88 -7.37
CA VAL A 77 -4.64 2.59 -7.53
C VAL A 77 -3.85 2.23 -6.28
N MET A 78 -3.82 0.95 -5.94
CA MET A 78 -3.19 0.44 -4.74
C MET A 78 -2.22 -0.70 -5.05
N ILE A 79 -1.02 -0.63 -4.49
CA ILE A 79 -0.02 -1.69 -4.52
C ILE A 79 -0.04 -2.41 -3.18
N PHE A 80 -0.34 -3.71 -3.20
CA PHE A 80 -0.35 -4.56 -2.01
C PHE A 80 0.96 -5.33 -1.87
N ASP A 81 1.78 -4.93 -0.90
CA ASP A 81 2.97 -5.69 -0.50
C ASP A 81 2.63 -6.58 0.71
N SER A 82 1.85 -7.64 0.44
CA SER A 82 1.34 -8.55 1.46
C SER A 82 2.46 -9.29 2.20
N TRP A 83 3.64 -9.41 1.59
CA TRP A 83 4.76 -10.18 2.12
C TRP A 83 6.03 -9.36 2.36
N GLY A 84 5.96 -8.04 2.31
CA GLY A 84 7.11 -7.17 2.62
C GLY A 84 7.63 -7.36 4.04
N GLY A 85 6.73 -7.57 5.00
CA GLY A 85 7.07 -7.74 6.41
C GLY A 85 7.83 -9.02 6.76
N VAL A 86 7.99 -9.99 5.82
CA VAL A 86 8.81 -11.19 6.06
C VAL A 86 10.29 -10.97 5.72
N LEU A 87 10.63 -9.83 5.12
CA LEU A 87 12.00 -9.48 4.77
C LEU A 87 12.77 -8.97 6.00
N ALA A 88 14.07 -9.16 5.97
CA ALA A 88 14.98 -8.53 6.92
C ALA A 88 15.19 -7.06 6.56
N ASP A 89 15.67 -6.27 7.53
CA ASP A 89 16.14 -4.92 7.27
C ASP A 89 17.27 -4.92 6.22
N GLY A 90 17.29 -3.94 5.35
CA GLY A 90 18.13 -3.92 4.15
C GLY A 90 17.51 -4.70 2.98
N ALA A 91 17.10 -5.93 3.20
CA ALA A 91 16.42 -6.72 2.15
C ALA A 91 15.04 -6.14 1.79
N PHE A 92 14.31 -5.58 2.74
CA PHE A 92 13.06 -4.87 2.45
C PHE A 92 13.30 -3.69 1.52
N GLN A 93 14.30 -2.86 1.81
CA GLN A 93 14.64 -1.70 1.00
C GLN A 93 15.08 -2.13 -0.41
N GLU A 94 15.92 -3.16 -0.52
CA GLU A 94 16.50 -3.60 -1.78
C GLU A 94 15.51 -4.35 -2.68
N PHE A 95 14.76 -5.32 -2.12
CA PHE A 95 13.95 -6.25 -2.92
C PHE A 95 12.46 -5.93 -2.94
N SER A 96 11.95 -5.11 -2.04
CA SER A 96 10.55 -4.68 -2.05
C SER A 96 10.40 -3.19 -2.35
N LEU A 97 10.95 -2.31 -1.50
CA LEU A 97 10.72 -0.87 -1.56
C LEU A 97 11.23 -0.25 -2.86
N ALA A 98 12.45 -0.61 -3.29
CA ALA A 98 13.04 -0.09 -4.53
C ALA A 98 12.19 -0.41 -5.77
N TYR A 99 11.63 -1.62 -5.85
CA TYR A 99 10.78 -2.01 -6.96
C TYR A 99 9.37 -1.45 -6.88
N THR A 100 8.85 -1.23 -5.69
CA THR A 100 7.60 -0.47 -5.48
C THR A 100 7.78 0.98 -5.94
N ALA A 101 8.91 1.62 -5.59
CA ALA A 101 9.24 2.96 -6.07
C ALA A 101 9.35 3.02 -7.60
N ARG A 102 9.94 1.97 -8.23
CA ARG A 102 10.01 1.84 -9.69
C ARG A 102 8.64 1.75 -10.34
N VAL A 103 7.69 1.01 -9.76
CA VAL A 103 6.29 0.99 -10.23
C VAL A 103 5.69 2.39 -10.14
N LEU A 104 5.77 3.03 -8.97
CA LEU A 104 5.19 4.35 -8.74
C LEU A 104 5.70 5.40 -9.73
N ALA A 105 6.99 5.37 -10.09
CA ALA A 105 7.59 6.28 -11.06
C ALA A 105 7.01 6.15 -12.48
N GLN A 106 6.40 5.01 -12.81
CA GLN A 106 5.82 4.72 -14.12
C GLN A 106 4.30 4.91 -14.17
N LEU A 107 3.65 5.16 -13.02
CA LEU A 107 2.20 5.29 -12.95
C LEU A 107 1.74 6.67 -13.46
N LYS A 108 0.65 6.64 -14.21
CA LYS A 108 -0.12 7.83 -14.57
C LYS A 108 -0.69 8.48 -13.30
N ARG A 109 -0.68 9.80 -13.27
CA ARG A 109 -1.22 10.59 -12.15
C ARG A 109 -2.60 11.16 -12.42
N THR A 110 -3.05 11.06 -13.67
CA THR A 110 -4.30 11.65 -14.13
C THR A 110 -5.14 10.58 -14.83
N GLY A 111 -6.39 10.51 -14.45
CA GLY A 111 -7.37 9.60 -15.04
C GLY A 111 -7.93 10.10 -16.37
N VAL A 112 -8.79 9.28 -16.98
CA VAL A 112 -9.43 9.57 -18.29
C VAL A 112 -10.36 10.78 -18.24
N ASP A 113 -10.83 11.17 -17.05
CA ASP A 113 -11.69 12.33 -16.80
C ASP A 113 -10.89 13.60 -16.42
N GLY A 114 -9.57 13.54 -16.47
CA GLY A 114 -8.68 14.64 -16.12
C GLY A 114 -8.47 14.85 -14.61
N THR A 115 -9.06 13.99 -13.76
CA THR A 115 -8.88 14.05 -12.31
C THR A 115 -7.61 13.36 -11.85
N ASP A 116 -7.05 13.79 -10.72
CA ASP A 116 -5.91 13.12 -10.12
C ASP A 116 -6.27 11.71 -9.66
N VAL A 117 -5.34 10.77 -9.85
CA VAL A 117 -5.45 9.37 -9.43
C VAL A 117 -4.47 9.12 -8.29
N PRO A 118 -4.92 9.15 -7.03
CA PRO A 118 -4.07 8.83 -5.89
C PRO A 118 -3.49 7.42 -5.97
N ARG A 119 -2.22 7.30 -5.57
CA ARG A 119 -1.48 6.04 -5.52
C ARG A 119 -1.29 5.64 -4.07
N LEU A 120 -1.72 4.44 -3.74
CA LEU A 120 -1.67 3.88 -2.41
C LEU A 120 -0.63 2.76 -2.35
N VAL A 121 0.14 2.70 -1.28
CA VAL A 121 1.06 1.59 -1.00
C VAL A 121 0.73 1.01 0.36
N PHE A 122 0.53 -0.29 0.40
CA PHE A 122 0.31 -1.06 1.62
C PHE A 122 1.39 -2.12 1.77
N THR A 123 2.02 -2.20 2.94
CA THR A 123 2.92 -3.29 3.30
C THR A 123 2.46 -3.91 4.62
N LYS A 124 2.07 -5.19 4.58
CA LYS A 124 1.79 -5.94 5.79
C LYS A 124 3.08 -6.16 6.58
N GLY A 125 3.09 -5.81 7.86
CA GLY A 125 4.30 -5.85 8.69
C GLY A 125 5.29 -4.71 8.41
N GLY A 126 4.91 -3.71 7.60
CA GLY A 126 5.77 -2.61 7.17
C GLY A 126 6.02 -1.52 8.21
N GLY A 127 5.43 -1.64 9.40
CA GLY A 127 5.54 -0.60 10.45
C GLY A 127 6.96 -0.26 10.89
N LEU A 128 7.89 -1.23 10.78
CA LEU A 128 9.33 -1.02 11.09
C LEU A 128 10.02 -0.08 10.09
N TRP A 129 9.53 0.00 8.86
CA TRP A 129 10.13 0.78 7.77
C TRP A 129 9.24 1.94 7.33
N LEU A 130 8.41 2.43 8.24
CA LEU A 130 7.43 3.47 7.92
C LEU A 130 8.10 4.77 7.44
N ASP A 131 9.27 5.12 7.95
CA ASP A 131 10.06 6.27 7.50
C ASP A 131 10.52 6.12 6.05
N ASP A 132 10.94 4.92 5.66
CA ASP A 132 11.35 4.63 4.29
C ASP A 132 10.14 4.64 3.35
N MET A 133 9.02 4.04 3.77
CA MET A 133 7.77 4.07 3.02
C MET A 133 7.23 5.50 2.86
N ALA A 134 7.42 6.36 3.87
CA ALA A 134 6.99 7.75 3.82
C ALA A 134 7.74 8.58 2.76
N ARG A 135 8.91 8.13 2.31
CA ARG A 135 9.67 8.77 1.22
C ARG A 135 9.23 8.35 -0.18
N LEU A 136 8.39 7.31 -0.29
CA LEU A 136 7.85 6.90 -1.60
C LEU A 136 7.03 8.01 -2.22
N ASP A 137 7.05 8.12 -3.54
CA ASP A 137 6.24 9.05 -4.31
C ASP A 137 4.80 8.52 -4.48
N CYS A 138 4.06 8.50 -3.38
CA CYS A 138 2.65 8.09 -3.33
C CYS A 138 1.87 9.04 -2.40
N GLU A 139 0.56 9.06 -2.50
CA GLU A 139 -0.31 9.95 -1.73
C GLU A 139 -0.79 9.31 -0.43
N VAL A 140 -0.86 7.98 -0.38
CA VAL A 140 -1.45 7.25 0.76
C VAL A 140 -0.56 6.07 1.16
N LEU A 141 -0.39 5.89 2.47
CA LEU A 141 0.20 4.69 3.06
C LEU A 141 -0.88 3.87 3.77
N GLY A 142 -1.03 2.63 3.34
CA GLY A 142 -1.85 1.63 4.02
C GLY A 142 -1.05 0.98 5.16
N LEU A 143 -1.67 0.86 6.31
CA LEU A 143 -1.09 0.30 7.53
C LEU A 143 -1.88 -0.92 7.97
N ASP A 144 -1.19 -1.93 8.47
CA ASP A 144 -1.86 -3.05 9.11
C ASP A 144 -2.15 -2.77 10.61
N TRP A 145 -2.83 -3.68 11.24
CA TRP A 145 -3.29 -3.57 12.63
C TRP A 145 -2.18 -3.56 13.69
N THR A 146 -0.94 -3.83 13.32
CA THR A 146 0.19 -3.84 14.27
C THR A 146 0.70 -2.43 14.56
N VAL A 147 0.29 -1.44 13.77
CA VAL A 147 0.74 -0.05 13.85
C VAL A 147 -0.33 0.82 14.53
N ASN A 148 0.06 1.66 15.49
CA ASN A 148 -0.84 2.67 16.03
C ASN A 148 -0.93 3.87 15.08
N LEU A 149 -2.15 4.21 14.63
CA LEU A 149 -2.38 5.27 13.63
C LEU A 149 -1.88 6.65 14.08
N GLY A 150 -2.06 7.00 15.34
CA GLY A 150 -1.60 8.30 15.85
C GLY A 150 -0.09 8.43 15.87
N ARG A 151 0.62 7.35 16.24
CA ARG A 151 2.09 7.30 16.17
C ARG A 151 2.57 7.35 14.71
N ALA A 152 1.95 6.58 13.84
CA ALA A 152 2.26 6.60 12.41
C ALA A 152 2.06 7.98 11.79
N ARG A 153 0.97 8.68 12.16
CA ARG A 153 0.71 10.05 11.73
C ARG A 153 1.83 11.01 12.12
N ALA A 154 2.27 10.94 13.38
CA ALA A 154 3.36 11.78 13.86
C ALA A 154 4.69 11.45 13.16
N GLN A 155 4.98 10.17 12.97
CA GLN A 155 6.20 9.69 12.32
C GLN A 155 6.24 10.12 10.86
N VAL A 156 5.18 9.85 10.08
CA VAL A 156 5.10 10.22 8.65
C VAL A 156 5.10 11.74 8.46
N GLY A 157 4.44 12.48 9.35
CA GLY A 157 4.44 13.95 9.32
C GLY A 157 5.79 14.58 9.64
N GLY A 158 6.69 13.86 10.33
CA GLY A 158 8.03 14.30 10.66
C GLY A 158 9.09 14.02 9.58
N VAL A 159 8.76 13.28 8.53
CA VAL A 159 9.71 12.97 7.45
C VAL A 159 9.95 14.21 6.61
N ALA A 160 11.18 14.72 6.64
CA ALA A 160 11.56 15.95 5.94
C ALA A 160 11.42 15.80 4.42
N GLY A 161 10.78 16.78 3.79
CA GLY A 161 10.67 16.89 2.33
C GLY A 161 9.52 16.11 1.69
N GLY A 162 8.66 15.44 2.47
CA GLY A 162 7.47 14.79 1.96
C GLY A 162 6.21 15.64 2.15
N PRO A 163 5.32 15.74 1.16
CA PRO A 163 3.95 16.18 1.43
C PRO A 163 3.33 15.22 2.43
N GLY A 164 2.56 15.73 3.39
CA GLY A 164 1.88 14.88 4.37
C GLY A 164 1.04 13.82 3.67
N LYS A 165 1.32 12.55 3.95
CA LYS A 165 0.60 11.43 3.34
C LYS A 165 -0.67 11.12 4.10
N ALA A 166 -1.75 10.77 3.39
CA ALA A 166 -2.91 10.17 4.01
C ALA A 166 -2.55 8.75 4.53
N LEU A 167 -3.20 8.35 5.60
CA LEU A 167 -3.03 7.00 6.17
C LEU A 167 -4.32 6.21 6.02
N GLN A 168 -4.19 4.95 5.62
CA GLN A 168 -5.31 4.02 5.47
C GLN A 168 -5.14 2.84 6.43
N GLY A 169 -6.22 2.43 7.03
CA GLY A 169 -6.29 1.24 7.91
C GLY A 169 -7.00 1.60 9.20
N ASN A 170 -6.82 0.84 10.25
CA ASN A 170 -6.01 -0.38 10.38
C ASN A 170 -6.55 -1.27 11.51
N ILE A 171 -7.83 -1.62 11.41
CA ILE A 171 -8.46 -2.51 12.39
C ILE A 171 -7.99 -3.94 12.14
N ASP A 172 -7.76 -4.70 13.22
CA ASP A 172 -7.53 -6.14 13.11
C ASP A 172 -8.74 -6.81 12.44
N PRO A 173 -8.58 -7.50 11.31
CA PRO A 173 -9.69 -8.15 10.63
C PRO A 173 -10.47 -9.14 11.50
N ASN A 174 -9.83 -9.73 12.52
CA ASN A 174 -10.49 -10.67 13.44
C ASN A 174 -11.52 -9.99 14.36
N VAL A 175 -11.46 -8.67 14.50
CA VAL A 175 -12.50 -7.90 15.22
C VAL A 175 -13.87 -8.09 14.57
N LEU A 176 -13.93 -8.32 13.25
CA LEU A 176 -15.19 -8.52 12.53
C LEU A 176 -15.95 -9.80 12.93
N PHE A 177 -15.29 -10.75 13.61
CA PHE A 177 -15.94 -11.93 14.21
C PHE A 177 -16.54 -11.65 15.59
N ALA A 178 -16.30 -10.46 16.15
CA ALA A 178 -16.81 -10.07 17.45
C ALA A 178 -18.25 -9.49 17.34
N PRO A 179 -18.98 -9.38 18.48
CA PRO A 179 -20.27 -8.70 18.51
C PRO A 179 -20.16 -7.23 18.02
N PRO A 180 -21.21 -6.67 17.41
CA PRO A 180 -21.20 -5.31 16.85
C PRO A 180 -20.66 -4.24 17.81
N ALA A 181 -21.03 -4.29 19.09
CA ALA A 181 -20.54 -3.34 20.09
C ALA A 181 -19.01 -3.41 20.33
N ALA A 182 -18.37 -4.56 20.08
CA ALA A 182 -16.92 -4.68 20.15
C ALA A 182 -16.27 -4.07 18.89
N ILE A 183 -16.87 -4.29 17.73
CA ILE A 183 -16.42 -3.68 16.46
C ILE A 183 -16.47 -2.15 16.59
N GLU A 184 -17.60 -1.61 17.07
CA GLU A 184 -17.78 -0.16 17.26
C GLU A 184 -16.71 0.43 18.19
N ARG A 185 -16.43 -0.22 19.33
CA ARG A 185 -15.37 0.23 20.25
C ARG A 185 -14.00 0.24 19.61
N GLU A 186 -13.63 -0.78 18.81
CA GLU A 186 -12.33 -0.81 18.14
C GLU A 186 -12.23 0.22 17.02
N VAL A 187 -13.30 0.48 16.28
CA VAL A 187 -13.37 1.60 15.32
C VAL A 187 -13.14 2.91 16.05
N GLN A 188 -13.89 3.16 17.14
CA GLN A 188 -13.75 4.39 17.92
C GLN A 188 -12.33 4.57 18.47
N ARG A 189 -11.75 3.50 19.06
CA ARG A 189 -10.37 3.50 19.58
C ARG A 189 -9.34 3.84 18.49
N THR A 190 -9.52 3.30 17.29
CA THR A 190 -8.63 3.57 16.15
C THR A 190 -8.75 5.03 15.71
N MET A 191 -9.98 5.55 15.63
CA MET A 191 -10.23 6.95 15.29
C MET A 191 -9.67 7.91 16.34
N ASP A 192 -9.88 7.62 17.62
CA ASP A 192 -9.34 8.43 18.73
C ASP A 192 -7.80 8.46 18.72
N SER A 193 -7.18 7.32 18.41
CA SER A 193 -5.73 7.20 18.26
C SER A 193 -5.19 8.11 17.15
N PHE A 194 -5.91 8.22 16.03
CA PHE A 194 -5.52 9.12 14.94
C PHE A 194 -5.57 10.60 15.39
N GLY A 195 -6.49 10.95 16.27
CA GLY A 195 -6.71 12.30 16.79
C GLY A 195 -7.53 13.20 15.86
N PRO A 196 -7.64 14.48 16.18
CA PRO A 196 -8.51 15.40 15.46
C PRO A 196 -8.13 15.52 13.99
N ARG A 197 -9.14 15.55 13.12
CA ARG A 197 -8.97 15.81 11.69
C ARG A 197 -8.64 17.28 11.51
N HIS A 198 -7.70 17.62 10.66
CA HIS A 198 -7.55 18.98 10.20
C HIS A 198 -8.76 19.31 9.34
N THR A 199 -9.59 20.24 9.81
CA THR A 199 -10.77 20.73 9.06
C THR A 199 -10.41 21.82 8.08
N ASP A 200 -9.21 22.39 8.22
CA ASP A 200 -8.70 23.40 7.32
C ASP A 200 -8.05 22.76 6.09
N ARG A 201 -8.68 22.94 4.94
CA ARG A 201 -8.18 22.46 3.65
C ARG A 201 -6.89 23.16 3.19
N SER A 202 -6.48 24.23 3.85
CA SER A 202 -5.23 24.95 3.55
C SER A 202 -3.98 24.27 4.14
N THR A 203 -4.15 23.41 5.14
CA THR A 203 -3.07 22.59 5.72
C THR A 203 -3.24 21.15 5.30
N VAL A 204 -2.44 20.73 4.30
CA VAL A 204 -2.38 19.32 3.87
C VAL A 204 -1.74 18.50 4.98
N GLY A 205 -2.55 18.04 5.93
CA GLY A 205 -2.14 17.09 6.96
C GLY A 205 -2.63 15.68 6.61
N PRO A 206 -2.04 14.63 7.23
CA PRO A 206 -2.48 13.26 7.04
C PRO A 206 -3.98 13.12 7.32
N THR A 207 -4.73 12.56 6.36
CA THR A 207 -6.16 12.27 6.49
C THR A 207 -6.34 10.76 6.66
N PRO A 208 -7.17 10.28 7.61
CA PRO A 208 -7.44 8.86 7.73
C PRO A 208 -8.39 8.39 6.63
N ILE A 209 -8.06 7.25 6.03
CA ILE A 209 -8.93 6.48 5.15
C ILE A 209 -9.24 5.18 5.88
N PHE A 210 -10.51 4.92 6.14
CA PHE A 210 -10.97 3.67 6.75
C PHE A 210 -11.19 2.60 5.68
N ASN A 211 -10.73 1.39 5.94
CA ASN A 211 -11.03 0.18 5.17
C ASN A 211 -11.28 -1.00 6.11
#